data_5747844194d486d70fe038be64e80fea
#
_entry.id   5747844194d486d70fe038be64e80fea
#
_cell.length_a   1.000
_cell.length_b   1.000
_cell.length_c   1.000
_cell.angle_alpha   90.00
_cell.angle_beta   90.00
_cell.angle_gamma   90.00
#
_symmetry.space_group_name_H-M   'P 1'
#
loop_
_entity.id
_entity.type
_entity.pdbx_description
1 polymer ?
#
loop_
_entity_poly.entity_id
_entity_poly.type
_entity_poly.pdbx_seq_one_letter_code
_entity_poly.pdbx_strand_id
1 'polypeptide(L)'
;MAATHTKVIPMRFVLLAAASTVLLSACTWVHLAPNAKAVRVVAPGAAPAGCEKRGEVSVSVKDSVAFYERNELRVRDELETLARNEAPGLQADTLQALGDPANGEQRFAAYRCGR
;
A
#
# COMPACT_ATOMS: atom_id res chain seq x y z
N MET A 1 -51.75 -27.52 -17.84
CA MET A 1 -50.96 -26.37 -17.61
C MET A 1 -49.67 -26.67 -16.85
N ALA A 2 -48.61 -26.75 -17.56
CA ALA A 2 -47.32 -26.99 -16.92
C ALA A 2 -46.99 -25.74 -16.12
N ALA A 3 -46.97 -25.87 -14.80
CA ALA A 3 -46.29 -24.87 -13.98
C ALA A 3 -44.88 -24.83 -14.43
N THR A 4 -44.49 -23.77 -15.05
CA THR A 4 -43.10 -23.52 -15.36
C THR A 4 -42.34 -23.45 -14.06
N HIS A 5 -41.71 -24.54 -13.70
CA HIS A 5 -40.76 -24.53 -12.63
C HIS A 5 -39.48 -23.87 -13.14
N THR A 6 -39.52 -22.60 -13.32
CA THR A 6 -38.31 -21.84 -13.35
C THR A 6 -37.69 -21.99 -11.98
N LYS A 7 -36.58 -22.70 -11.90
CA LYS A 7 -35.76 -22.69 -10.71
C LYS A 7 -35.29 -21.28 -10.47
N VAL A 8 -36.06 -20.53 -9.70
CA VAL A 8 -35.63 -19.24 -9.22
C VAL A 8 -34.65 -19.54 -8.11
N ILE A 9 -33.39 -19.30 -8.35
CA ILE A 9 -32.40 -19.33 -7.30
C ILE A 9 -32.81 -18.23 -6.32
N PRO A 10 -33.10 -18.56 -5.05
CA PRO A 10 -33.50 -17.54 -4.09
C PRO A 10 -32.46 -16.45 -4.03
N MET A 11 -32.89 -15.22 -4.13
CA MET A 11 -32.03 -14.04 -4.14
C MET A 11 -31.06 -14.02 -2.94
N ARG A 12 -31.45 -14.60 -1.82
CA ARG A 12 -30.62 -14.74 -0.63
C ARG A 12 -29.34 -15.55 -0.85
N PHE A 13 -29.38 -16.58 -1.71
CA PHE A 13 -28.18 -17.36 -2.04
C PHE A 13 -27.24 -16.58 -2.93
N VAL A 14 -27.75 -15.78 -3.84
CA VAL A 14 -26.97 -14.90 -4.71
C VAL A 14 -26.29 -13.83 -3.86
N LEU A 15 -26.99 -13.25 -2.89
CA LEU A 15 -26.44 -12.24 -1.98
C LEU A 15 -25.33 -12.81 -1.10
N LEU A 16 -25.49 -14.05 -0.60
CA LEU A 16 -24.46 -14.72 0.19
C LEU A 16 -23.19 -14.99 -0.63
N ALA A 17 -23.34 -15.42 -1.89
CA ALA A 17 -22.21 -15.64 -2.78
C ALA A 17 -21.45 -14.34 -3.07
N ALA A 18 -22.18 -13.23 -3.31
CA ALA A 18 -21.60 -11.92 -3.54
C ALA A 18 -20.83 -11.42 -2.31
N ALA A 19 -21.40 -11.60 -1.10
CA ALA A 19 -20.74 -11.24 0.16
C ALA A 19 -19.44 -12.01 0.37
N SER A 20 -19.41 -13.30 0.05
CA SER A 20 -18.21 -14.13 0.14
C SER A 20 -17.10 -13.65 -0.78
N THR A 21 -17.46 -13.24 -2.01
CA THR A 21 -16.49 -12.73 -2.98
C THR A 21 -15.84 -11.43 -2.50
N VAL A 22 -16.63 -10.53 -1.91
CA VAL A 22 -16.14 -9.26 -1.35
C VAL A 22 -15.19 -9.51 -0.18
N LEU A 23 -15.51 -10.46 0.70
CA LEU A 23 -14.66 -10.82 1.85
C LEU A 23 -13.30 -11.38 1.40
N LEU A 24 -13.27 -12.17 0.32
CA LEU A 24 -12.02 -12.70 -0.24
C LEU A 24 -11.13 -11.60 -0.82
N SER A 25 -11.73 -10.53 -1.38
CA SER A 25 -10.97 -9.42 -1.94
C SER A 25 -10.38 -8.48 -0.86
N ALA A 26 -10.84 -8.59 0.41
CA ALA A 26 -10.33 -7.77 1.51
C ALA A 26 -8.94 -8.17 2.02
N CYS A 27 -8.38 -9.29 1.54
CA CYS A 27 -7.05 -9.78 1.92
C CYS A 27 -5.97 -9.41 0.90
N THR A 28 -6.11 -8.30 0.20
CA THR A 28 -5.14 -7.88 -0.80
C THR A 28 -3.89 -7.27 -0.16
N TRP A 29 -2.75 -7.60 -0.72
CA TRP A 29 -1.45 -7.05 -0.35
C TRP A 29 -1.31 -5.62 -0.89
N VAL A 30 -0.42 -4.84 -0.25
CA VAL A 30 -0.04 -3.54 -0.81
C VAL A 30 0.72 -3.78 -2.11
N HIS A 31 0.20 -3.25 -3.22
CA HIS A 31 0.83 -3.37 -4.52
C HIS A 31 1.55 -2.08 -4.90
N LEU A 32 2.71 -2.23 -5.52
CA LEU A 32 3.44 -1.10 -6.09
C LEU A 32 2.69 -0.61 -7.34
N ALA A 33 2.29 0.66 -7.34
CA ALA A 33 1.64 1.27 -8.49
C ALA A 33 2.59 1.33 -9.68
N PRO A 34 2.10 1.23 -10.94
CA PRO A 34 2.96 1.25 -12.11
C PRO A 34 3.88 2.47 -12.20
N ASN A 35 3.40 3.67 -11.84
CA ASN A 35 4.17 4.90 -11.86
C ASN A 35 5.16 5.00 -10.70
N ALA A 36 5.08 4.13 -9.71
CA ALA A 36 5.99 4.11 -8.57
C ALA A 36 7.22 3.22 -8.79
N LYS A 37 7.27 2.45 -9.86
CA LYS A 37 8.39 1.53 -10.14
C LYS A 37 9.71 2.24 -10.32
N ALA A 38 9.69 3.47 -10.85
CA ALA A 38 10.89 4.26 -11.08
C ALA A 38 11.33 5.04 -9.85
N VAL A 39 10.55 5.06 -8.77
CA VAL A 39 10.90 5.75 -7.53
C VAL A 39 12.00 4.96 -6.81
N ARG A 40 13.09 5.65 -6.49
CA ARG A 40 14.22 5.07 -5.76
C ARG A 40 14.13 5.39 -4.29
N VAL A 41 14.63 4.49 -3.46
CA VAL A 41 14.80 4.72 -2.03
C VAL A 41 16.29 4.77 -1.73
N VAL A 42 16.74 5.85 -1.14
CA VAL A 42 18.15 6.04 -0.80
C VAL A 42 18.34 5.91 0.71
N ALA A 43 19.59 5.63 1.11
CA ALA A 43 19.95 5.44 2.51
C ALA A 43 19.67 6.70 3.33
N PRO A 44 19.31 6.54 4.63
CA PRO A 44 19.18 7.67 5.54
C PRO A 44 20.48 8.47 5.64
N GLY A 45 20.37 9.74 5.94
CA GLY A 45 21.52 10.63 6.10
C GLY A 45 21.33 11.97 5.45
N ALA A 46 22.40 12.51 4.89
CA ALA A 46 22.36 13.80 4.21
C ALA A 46 21.43 13.76 2.98
N ALA A 47 20.80 14.89 2.68
CA ALA A 47 19.95 15.02 1.51
C ALA A 47 20.72 14.63 0.24
N PRO A 48 20.07 13.91 -0.70
CA PRO A 48 20.75 13.56 -1.96
C PRO A 48 21.20 14.80 -2.72
N ALA A 49 22.47 14.79 -3.19
CA ALA A 49 23.04 15.89 -3.91
C ALA A 49 22.30 16.14 -5.24
N GLY A 50 22.07 17.41 -5.56
CA GLY A 50 21.44 17.82 -6.81
C GLY A 50 19.94 17.54 -6.88
N CYS A 51 19.30 17.19 -5.77
CA CYS A 51 17.90 16.88 -5.70
C CYS A 51 17.11 18.01 -5.04
N GLU A 52 15.92 18.26 -5.54
CA GLU A 52 14.98 19.24 -4.97
C GLU A 52 14.01 18.52 -4.02
N LYS A 53 13.88 19.02 -2.81
CA LYS A 53 12.90 18.49 -1.86
C LYS A 53 11.50 18.86 -2.32
N ARG A 54 10.65 17.84 -2.48
CA ARG A 54 9.26 18.00 -2.91
C ARG A 54 8.26 17.91 -1.77
N GLY A 55 8.69 17.44 -0.61
CA GLY A 55 7.84 17.28 0.55
C GLY A 55 8.22 16.08 1.38
N GLU A 56 7.30 15.65 2.22
CA GLU A 56 7.44 14.48 3.05
C GLU A 56 6.24 13.54 2.87
N VAL A 57 6.51 12.25 2.99
CA VAL A 57 5.48 11.22 2.93
C VAL A 57 5.44 10.52 4.28
N SER A 58 4.26 10.43 4.87
CA SER A 58 4.01 9.69 6.10
C SER A 58 3.12 8.51 5.77
N VAL A 59 3.56 7.31 6.08
CA VAL A 59 2.83 6.08 5.75
C VAL A 59 2.69 5.21 6.98
N SER A 60 1.63 4.42 7.00
CA SER A 60 1.38 3.49 8.11
C SER A 60 0.75 2.20 7.62
N VAL A 61 1.10 1.11 8.28
CA VAL A 61 0.48 -0.20 8.13
C VAL A 61 0.22 -0.79 9.50
N LYS A 62 -0.59 -1.83 9.58
CA LYS A 62 -0.73 -2.59 10.80
C LYS A 62 0.56 -3.37 11.07
N ASP A 63 1.21 -3.12 12.21
CA ASP A 63 2.38 -3.86 12.65
C ASP A 63 2.04 -5.04 13.56
N SER A 64 0.79 -5.12 14.04
CA SER A 64 0.30 -6.25 14.82
C SER A 64 -1.10 -6.64 14.38
N VAL A 65 -1.40 -7.94 14.43
CA VAL A 65 -2.74 -8.49 14.18
C VAL A 65 -3.08 -9.42 15.32
N ALA A 66 -4.13 -9.09 16.08
CA ALA A 66 -4.52 -9.79 17.30
C ALA A 66 -3.36 -9.79 18.31
N PHE A 67 -2.79 -10.96 18.63
CA PHE A 67 -1.68 -11.07 19.56
C PHE A 67 -0.34 -11.33 18.89
N TYR A 68 -0.29 -11.22 17.55
CA TYR A 68 0.92 -11.46 16.79
C TYR A 68 1.50 -10.13 16.30
N GLU A 69 2.78 -9.94 16.59
CA GLU A 69 3.55 -8.90 15.90
C GLU A 69 3.86 -9.37 14.48
N ARG A 70 3.70 -8.49 13.53
CA ARG A 70 4.04 -8.79 12.15
C ARG A 70 5.56 -8.79 11.98
N ASN A 71 6.03 -9.56 10.99
CA ASN A 71 7.44 -9.59 10.62
C ASN A 71 7.93 -8.18 10.25
N GLU A 72 8.98 -7.71 10.91
CA GLU A 72 9.51 -6.34 10.72
C GLU A 72 9.95 -6.06 9.29
N LEU A 73 10.58 -7.03 8.62
CA LEU A 73 11.01 -6.86 7.23
C LEU A 73 9.81 -6.68 6.31
N ARG A 74 8.74 -7.37 6.57
CA ARG A 74 7.52 -7.25 5.79
C ARG A 74 6.82 -5.92 6.02
N VAL A 75 6.75 -5.47 7.26
CA VAL A 75 6.21 -4.15 7.60
C VAL A 75 7.02 -3.06 6.90
N ARG A 76 8.34 -3.16 6.95
CA ARG A 76 9.25 -2.23 6.27
C ARG A 76 9.02 -2.20 4.76
N ASP A 77 8.88 -3.36 4.13
CA ASP A 77 8.61 -3.45 2.69
C ASP A 77 7.28 -2.83 2.32
N GLU A 78 6.25 -3.05 3.12
CA GLU A 78 4.93 -2.46 2.87
C GLU A 78 4.96 -0.94 3.03
N LEU A 79 5.62 -0.43 4.06
CA LEU A 79 5.77 1.00 4.27
C LEU A 79 6.52 1.66 3.11
N GLU A 80 7.60 1.03 2.66
CA GLU A 80 8.36 1.52 1.52
C GLU A 80 7.51 1.53 0.24
N THR A 81 6.75 0.47 0.00
CA THR A 81 5.83 0.38 -1.14
C THR A 81 4.78 1.48 -1.10
N LEU A 82 4.17 1.72 0.05
CA LEU A 82 3.20 2.80 0.23
C LEU A 82 3.83 4.17 -0.05
N ALA A 83 5.02 4.41 0.47
CA ALA A 83 5.73 5.66 0.27
C ALA A 83 6.07 5.88 -1.21
N ARG A 84 6.54 4.84 -1.90
CA ARG A 84 6.83 4.90 -3.33
C ARG A 84 5.58 5.20 -4.15
N ASN A 85 4.43 4.66 -3.75
CA ASN A 85 3.16 4.94 -4.40
C ASN A 85 2.73 6.40 -4.24
N GLU A 86 3.11 7.06 -3.15
CA GLU A 86 2.78 8.46 -2.90
C GLU A 86 3.72 9.44 -3.60
N ALA A 87 4.95 9.05 -3.86
CA ALA A 87 5.99 9.92 -4.40
C ALA A 87 5.60 10.62 -5.73
N PRO A 88 5.00 9.93 -6.72
CA PRO A 88 4.61 10.59 -7.97
C PRO A 88 3.63 11.74 -7.78
N GLY A 89 2.73 11.65 -6.79
CA GLY A 89 1.80 12.73 -6.45
C GLY A 89 2.49 14.01 -6.00
N LEU A 90 3.71 13.90 -5.49
CA LEU A 90 4.56 15.04 -5.11
C LEU A 90 5.54 15.42 -6.23
N GLN A 91 5.45 14.76 -7.38
CA GLN A 91 6.43 14.89 -8.46
C GLN A 91 7.85 14.53 -8.00
N ALA A 92 7.94 13.56 -7.10
CA ALA A 92 9.20 13.05 -6.55
C ALA A 92 9.57 11.73 -7.24
N ASP A 93 10.86 11.51 -7.42
CA ASP A 93 11.41 10.29 -7.98
C ASP A 93 12.35 9.57 -7.00
N THR A 94 12.58 10.14 -5.84
CA THR A 94 13.51 9.63 -4.84
C THR A 94 12.94 9.84 -3.44
N LEU A 95 13.06 8.82 -2.61
CA LEU A 95 12.66 8.87 -1.21
C LEU A 95 13.84 8.58 -0.32
N GLN A 96 13.86 9.21 0.84
CA GLN A 96 14.85 8.96 1.88
C GLN A 96 14.15 8.81 3.21
N ALA A 97 14.37 7.69 3.89
CA ALA A 97 13.79 7.46 5.20
C ALA A 97 14.29 8.51 6.20
N LEU A 98 13.39 9.09 6.96
CA LEU A 98 13.72 10.06 8.03
C LEU A 98 13.93 9.39 9.37
N GLY A 99 13.76 8.11 9.45
CA GLY A 99 13.96 7.30 10.63
C GLY A 99 13.51 5.88 10.38
N ASP A 100 13.76 5.00 11.34
CA ASP A 100 13.31 3.62 11.26
C ASP A 100 11.79 3.54 11.44
N PRO A 101 11.13 2.50 10.89
CA PRO A 101 9.74 2.25 11.19
C PRO A 101 9.51 2.09 12.68
N ALA A 102 8.44 2.68 13.18
CA ALA A 102 8.03 2.57 14.58
C ALA A 102 6.52 2.43 14.64
N ASN A 103 6.03 1.41 15.34
CA ASN A 103 4.59 1.16 15.49
C ASN A 103 3.83 1.11 14.16
N GLY A 104 4.45 0.53 13.13
CA GLY A 104 3.86 0.44 11.80
C GLY A 104 3.80 1.75 11.04
N GLU A 105 4.56 2.76 11.46
CA GLU A 105 4.61 4.06 10.80
C GLU A 105 6.03 4.40 10.37
N GLN A 106 6.15 5.15 9.27
CA GLN A 106 7.44 5.66 8.82
C GLN A 106 7.25 6.95 8.01
N ARG A 107 8.22 7.85 8.14
CA ARG A 107 8.28 9.09 7.38
C ARG A 107 9.45 9.06 6.41
N PHE A 108 9.23 9.65 5.25
CA PHE A 108 10.22 9.78 4.19
C PHE A 108 10.26 11.22 3.70
N ALA A 109 11.45 11.71 3.42
CA ALA A 109 11.60 12.90 2.62
C ALA A 109 11.50 12.51 1.14
N ALA A 110 10.78 13.30 0.35
CA ALA A 110 10.58 13.07 -1.05
C ALA A 110 11.34 14.12 -1.88
N TYR A 111 12.11 13.65 -2.84
CA TYR A 111 12.98 14.49 -3.67
C TYR A 111 12.73 14.24 -5.14
N ARG A 112 13.00 15.26 -5.93
CA ARG A 112 13.11 15.15 -7.37
C ARG A 112 14.58 15.32 -7.76
N CYS A 113 15.15 14.29 -8.36
CA CYS A 113 16.57 14.25 -8.71
C CYS A 113 16.82 14.41 -10.22
N GLY A 114 15.79 14.70 -11.01
CA GLY A 114 15.95 15.02 -12.43
C GLY A 114 16.18 13.84 -13.35
N ARG A 115 15.58 12.69 -13.01
CA ARG A 115 15.70 11.48 -13.84
C ARG A 115 14.42 11.10 -14.51
#